data_24d598db4d8ff6493720a861c680e9e5
#
_entry.id   24d598db4d8ff6493720a861c680e9e5
#
_cell.length_a   1.000
_cell.length_b   1.000
_cell.length_c   1.000
_cell.angle_alpha   90.00
_cell.angle_beta   90.00
_cell.angle_gamma   90.00
#
_symmetry.space_group_name_H-M   'P 1'
#
loop_
_entity.id
_entity.type
_entity.pdbx_description
1 polymer ?
#
loop_
_entity_poly.entity_id
_entity_poly.type
_entity_poly.pdbx_seq_one_letter_code
_entity_poly.pdbx_strand_id
1 'polypeptide(L)'
;MVNPPIPNPQSEMDVVRKVPNQGWIEVVTGSMFSGKSEELIRRVRRAEIARQKVQVFKPRLDDRFAQDYVVSHSDIRYAAQNVASARDLLEAVKADTEVVAIDEGQFFDLELPMICSSLADSGRRVIVAGLDQDYLGKPFEPMPQLLAIAEYITKTLAICMVCGNPANHTQRLVASRERVLLGAQGAYEARCRHCFDPALGQ
;
A
#
# COMPACT_ATOMS: atom_id res chain seq x y z
N MET A 1 38.81 -14.82 -18.04
CA MET A 1 37.58 -14.06 -18.40
C MET A 1 36.81 -13.85 -17.12
N VAL A 2 36.74 -12.60 -16.64
CA VAL A 2 35.96 -12.27 -15.43
C VAL A 2 34.53 -12.08 -15.90
N ASN A 3 33.58 -12.87 -15.38
CA ASN A 3 32.18 -12.68 -15.66
C ASN A 3 31.76 -11.28 -15.18
N PRO A 4 30.98 -10.52 -15.97
CA PRO A 4 30.44 -9.27 -15.49
C PRO A 4 29.59 -9.50 -14.24
N PRO A 5 29.58 -8.56 -13.28
CA PRO A 5 28.77 -8.71 -12.06
C PRO A 5 27.31 -8.86 -12.43
N ILE A 6 26.63 -9.80 -11.77
CA ILE A 6 25.18 -9.99 -11.91
C ILE A 6 24.51 -8.71 -11.41
N PRO A 7 23.69 -8.03 -12.24
CA PRO A 7 23.02 -6.82 -11.80
C PRO A 7 22.11 -7.11 -10.61
N ASN A 8 22.14 -6.24 -9.59
CA ASN A 8 21.27 -6.34 -8.43
C ASN A 8 19.83 -6.08 -8.86
N PRO A 9 18.90 -7.05 -8.74
CA PRO A 9 17.51 -6.88 -9.17
C PRO A 9 16.79 -5.69 -8.51
N GLN A 10 17.22 -5.28 -7.32
CA GLN A 10 16.66 -4.12 -6.61
C GLN A 10 17.10 -2.77 -7.18
N SER A 11 18.23 -2.70 -7.89
CA SER A 11 18.70 -1.47 -8.53
C SER A 11 17.99 -1.19 -9.86
N GLU A 12 17.39 -2.19 -10.50
CA GLU A 12 16.65 -2.03 -11.75
C GLU A 12 15.21 -1.52 -11.55
N MET A 13 14.60 -1.77 -10.37
CA MET A 13 13.27 -1.24 -10.06
C MET A 13 13.23 0.30 -9.90
N ASP A 14 14.38 0.95 -9.71
CA ASP A 14 14.43 2.41 -9.53
C ASP A 14 14.44 3.21 -10.85
N VAL A 15 14.62 2.54 -11.99
CA VAL A 15 14.63 3.20 -13.31
C VAL A 15 13.66 2.49 -14.25
N VAL A 16 12.37 2.62 -13.96
CA VAL A 16 11.34 2.21 -14.92
C VAL A 16 11.44 3.12 -16.14
N ARG A 17 12.00 2.62 -17.23
CA ARG A 17 12.00 3.34 -18.52
C ARG A 17 10.56 3.51 -18.95
N LYS A 18 10.11 4.75 -19.10
CA LYS A 18 8.79 5.06 -19.61
C LYS A 18 8.70 4.56 -21.07
N VAL A 19 8.05 3.41 -21.27
CA VAL A 19 7.63 2.98 -22.61
C VAL A 19 6.36 3.77 -22.92
N PRO A 20 6.30 4.50 -24.04
CA PRO A 20 5.10 5.26 -24.39
C PRO A 20 3.85 4.35 -24.37
N ASN A 21 2.81 4.79 -23.70
CA ASN A 21 1.50 4.11 -23.58
C ASN A 21 1.50 2.76 -22.85
N GLN A 22 2.53 2.45 -22.06
CA GLN A 22 2.54 1.28 -21.21
C GLN A 22 2.29 1.71 -19.76
N GLY A 23 1.18 1.27 -19.19
CA GLY A 23 0.90 1.33 -17.74
C GLY A 23 1.29 0.04 -17.05
N TRP A 24 1.27 0.06 -15.73
CA TRP A 24 1.55 -1.11 -14.87
C TRP A 24 1.02 -0.88 -13.46
N ILE A 25 0.93 -1.95 -12.68
CA ILE A 25 0.51 -1.94 -11.30
C ILE A 25 1.69 -2.26 -10.39
N GLU A 26 1.90 -1.43 -9.38
CA GLU A 26 2.86 -1.65 -8.29
C GLU A 26 2.09 -1.83 -6.98
N VAL A 27 2.39 -2.88 -6.23
CA VAL A 27 1.83 -3.10 -4.90
C VAL A 27 2.91 -3.00 -3.84
N VAL A 28 2.69 -2.12 -2.86
CA VAL A 28 3.51 -2.00 -1.65
C VAL A 28 2.72 -2.58 -0.49
N THR A 29 3.16 -3.69 0.06
CA THR A 29 2.40 -4.41 1.08
C THR A 29 3.25 -4.78 2.30
N GLY A 30 2.62 -5.22 3.38
CA GLY A 30 3.23 -5.63 4.63
C GLY A 30 2.36 -5.29 5.84
N SER A 31 2.82 -5.65 7.04
CA SER A 31 2.12 -5.37 8.31
C SER A 31 2.00 -3.88 8.61
N MET A 32 1.22 -3.51 9.63
CA MET A 32 1.32 -2.18 10.22
C MET A 32 2.78 -1.91 10.66
N PHE A 33 3.16 -0.64 10.66
CA PHE A 33 4.50 -0.16 11.04
C PHE A 33 5.65 -0.59 10.12
N SER A 34 5.37 -1.13 8.94
CA SER A 34 6.39 -1.60 7.99
C SER A 34 6.88 -0.54 6.98
N GLY A 35 6.39 0.71 7.07
CA GLY A 35 6.83 1.79 6.19
C GLY A 35 6.14 1.86 4.82
N LYS A 36 4.97 1.22 4.64
CA LYS A 36 4.23 1.23 3.36
C LYS A 36 3.90 2.63 2.87
N SER A 37 3.33 3.48 3.74
CA SER A 37 2.94 4.84 3.37
C SER A 37 4.17 5.73 3.08
N GLU A 38 5.29 5.54 3.78
CA GLU A 38 6.56 6.19 3.45
C GLU A 38 7.04 5.81 2.05
N GLU A 39 7.00 4.51 1.71
CA GLU A 39 7.40 4.00 0.40
C GLU A 39 6.45 4.51 -0.70
N LEU A 40 5.15 4.57 -0.44
CA LEU A 40 4.18 5.18 -1.35
C LEU A 40 4.51 6.65 -1.61
N ILE A 41 4.70 7.44 -0.55
CA ILE A 41 5.06 8.87 -0.64
C ILE A 41 6.39 9.04 -1.38
N ARG A 42 7.39 8.19 -1.11
CA ARG A 42 8.68 8.21 -1.82
C ARG A 42 8.49 8.03 -3.34
N ARG A 43 7.66 7.06 -3.76
CA ARG A 43 7.36 6.82 -5.19
C ARG A 43 6.61 7.99 -5.82
N VAL A 44 5.63 8.54 -5.12
CA VAL A 44 4.87 9.72 -5.55
C VAL A 44 5.79 10.92 -5.77
N ARG A 45 6.65 11.26 -4.80
CA ARG A 45 7.60 12.36 -4.92
C ARG A 45 8.56 12.19 -6.10
N ARG A 46 9.03 10.95 -6.36
CA ARG A 46 9.89 10.66 -7.52
C ARG A 46 9.14 10.89 -8.83
N ALA A 47 7.86 10.53 -8.91
CA ALA A 47 7.03 10.80 -10.08
C ALA A 47 6.86 12.30 -10.31
N GLU A 48 6.64 13.10 -9.26
CA GLU A 48 6.55 14.56 -9.35
C GLU A 48 7.86 15.22 -9.80
N ILE A 49 9.01 14.76 -9.24
CA ILE A 49 10.34 15.21 -9.68
C ILE A 49 10.51 14.92 -11.19
N ALA A 50 9.98 13.79 -11.67
CA ALA A 50 9.94 13.44 -13.09
C ALA A 50 8.87 14.22 -13.89
N ARG A 51 8.20 15.21 -13.27
CA ARG A 51 7.15 16.05 -13.84
C ARG A 51 5.92 15.29 -14.32
N GLN A 52 5.64 14.12 -13.74
CA GLN A 52 4.44 13.34 -14.01
C GLN A 52 3.24 13.93 -13.24
N LYS A 53 2.08 13.87 -13.85
CA LYS A 53 0.81 14.25 -13.21
C LYS A 53 0.36 13.16 -12.25
N VAL A 54 0.37 13.44 -10.95
CA VAL A 54 0.05 12.48 -9.90
C VAL A 54 -1.27 12.83 -9.23
N GLN A 55 -2.11 11.82 -8.98
CA GLN A 55 -3.23 11.90 -8.03
C GLN A 55 -3.05 10.82 -6.97
N VAL A 56 -3.36 11.18 -5.71
CA VAL A 56 -3.31 10.26 -4.58
C VAL A 56 -4.69 10.11 -3.98
N PHE A 57 -5.09 8.86 -3.74
CA PHE A 57 -6.41 8.50 -3.22
C PHE A 57 -6.29 7.67 -1.95
N LYS A 58 -7.29 7.77 -1.09
CA LYS A 58 -7.49 6.87 0.05
C LYS A 58 -8.97 6.64 0.30
N PRO A 59 -9.36 5.52 0.93
CA PRO A 59 -10.75 5.24 1.23
C PRO A 59 -11.25 6.17 2.34
N ARG A 60 -12.52 6.58 2.25
CA ARG A 60 -13.22 7.28 3.32
C ARG A 60 -13.68 6.25 4.36
N LEU A 61 -12.97 6.15 5.47
CA LEU A 61 -13.26 5.17 6.52
C LEU A 61 -14.26 5.67 7.57
N ASP A 62 -14.24 6.95 7.92
CA ASP A 62 -15.16 7.61 8.87
C ASP A 62 -15.06 9.13 8.68
N ASP A 63 -16.19 9.81 8.65
CA ASP A 63 -16.24 11.28 8.51
C ASP A 63 -15.58 12.02 9.68
N ARG A 64 -15.46 11.36 10.84
CA ARG A 64 -14.81 11.92 12.04
C ARG A 64 -13.28 11.96 11.95
N PHE A 65 -12.67 11.18 11.05
CA PHE A 65 -11.21 11.05 10.86
C PHE A 65 -10.78 11.33 9.42
N ALA A 66 -11.60 12.01 8.64
CA ALA A 66 -11.31 12.41 7.26
C ALA A 66 -10.14 13.40 7.23
N GLN A 67 -8.91 12.89 7.30
CA GLN A 67 -7.72 13.69 7.01
C GLN A 67 -7.44 13.61 5.51
N ASP A 68 -7.41 14.76 4.84
CA ASP A 68 -7.09 14.87 3.39
C ASP A 68 -5.60 14.66 3.09
N TYR A 69 -4.94 13.79 3.87
CA TYR A 69 -3.51 13.52 3.75
C TYR A 69 -3.22 12.04 3.98
N VAL A 70 -2.31 11.48 3.20
CA VAL A 70 -1.57 10.26 3.58
C VAL A 70 -0.55 10.70 4.64
N VAL A 71 -0.61 10.09 5.80
CA VAL A 71 0.29 10.38 6.92
C VAL A 71 1.09 9.13 7.20
N SER A 72 2.42 9.21 7.08
CA SER A 72 3.29 8.15 7.56
C SER A 72 3.44 8.20 9.08
N HIS A 73 3.91 7.11 9.70
CA HIS A 73 4.27 7.11 11.12
C HIS A 73 5.37 8.12 11.48
N SER A 74 6.10 8.61 10.48
CA SER A 74 7.15 9.65 10.60
C SER A 74 6.62 11.08 10.37
N ASP A 75 5.30 11.31 10.47
CA ASP A 75 4.62 12.59 10.21
C ASP A 75 4.84 13.18 8.80
N ILE A 76 5.28 12.39 7.85
CA ILE A 76 5.36 12.80 6.45
C ILE A 76 3.94 12.81 5.89
N ARG A 77 3.49 13.98 5.44
CA ARG A 77 2.14 14.19 4.90
C ARG A 77 2.18 14.39 3.40
N TYR A 78 1.21 13.79 2.72
CA TYR A 78 0.96 14.04 1.31
C TYR A 78 -0.56 14.20 1.10
N ALA A 79 -0.97 15.25 0.35
CA ALA A 79 -2.38 15.51 0.08
C ALA A 79 -3.00 14.32 -0.68
N ALA A 80 -4.13 13.84 -0.21
CA ALA A 80 -4.84 12.71 -0.80
C ALA A 80 -6.34 13.03 -0.88
N GLN A 81 -6.99 12.55 -1.94
CA GLN A 81 -8.42 12.66 -2.13
C GLN A 81 -9.11 11.47 -1.47
N ASN A 82 -10.06 11.77 -0.56
CA ASN A 82 -10.91 10.74 0.06
C ASN A 82 -12.03 10.35 -0.92
N VAL A 83 -12.20 9.05 -1.15
CA VAL A 83 -13.24 8.49 -2.02
C VAL A 83 -14.01 7.39 -1.29
N ALA A 84 -15.29 7.22 -1.60
CA ALA A 84 -16.14 6.25 -0.90
C ALA A 84 -15.99 4.82 -1.48
N SER A 85 -15.62 4.70 -2.76
CA SER A 85 -15.52 3.42 -3.46
C SER A 85 -14.39 3.44 -4.50
N ALA A 86 -14.05 2.26 -5.03
CA ALA A 86 -13.13 2.15 -6.15
C ALA A 86 -13.70 2.80 -7.43
N ARG A 87 -15.03 2.78 -7.60
CA ARG A 87 -15.70 3.46 -8.71
C ARG A 87 -15.59 4.98 -8.62
N ASP A 88 -15.81 5.56 -7.43
CA ASP A 88 -15.62 7.01 -7.20
C ASP A 88 -14.16 7.42 -7.47
N LEU A 89 -13.19 6.54 -7.13
CA LEU A 89 -11.79 6.75 -7.48
C LEU A 89 -11.64 6.88 -9.01
N LEU A 90 -12.18 5.93 -9.78
CA LEU A 90 -12.08 5.94 -11.24
C LEU A 90 -12.69 7.22 -11.83
N GLU A 91 -13.85 7.64 -11.34
CA GLU A 91 -14.53 8.87 -11.79
C GLU A 91 -13.74 10.15 -11.44
N ALA A 92 -12.98 10.13 -10.33
CA ALA A 92 -12.17 11.25 -9.88
C ALA A 92 -10.81 11.36 -10.58
N VAL A 93 -10.38 10.31 -11.31
CA VAL A 93 -9.11 10.33 -12.05
C VAL A 93 -9.23 11.27 -13.25
N LYS A 94 -8.39 12.30 -13.30
CA LYS A 94 -8.35 13.27 -14.40
C LYS A 94 -7.76 12.63 -15.67
N ALA A 95 -8.18 13.14 -16.82
CA ALA A 95 -7.73 12.64 -18.11
C ALA A 95 -6.20 12.73 -18.32
N ASP A 96 -5.58 13.76 -17.72
CA ASP A 96 -4.13 14.03 -17.83
C ASP A 96 -3.31 13.37 -16.71
N THR A 97 -3.92 12.60 -15.81
CA THR A 97 -3.21 11.87 -14.75
C THR A 97 -2.37 10.74 -15.33
N GLU A 98 -1.09 10.74 -15.01
CA GLU A 98 -0.13 9.71 -15.44
C GLU A 98 0.15 8.67 -14.34
N VAL A 99 0.06 9.08 -13.07
CA VAL A 99 0.31 8.22 -11.90
C VAL A 99 -0.87 8.30 -10.94
N VAL A 100 -1.45 7.16 -10.63
CA VAL A 100 -2.52 6.99 -9.64
C VAL A 100 -1.93 6.25 -8.44
N ALA A 101 -1.87 6.89 -7.29
CA ALA A 101 -1.40 6.30 -6.05
C ALA A 101 -2.58 6.10 -5.09
N ILE A 102 -2.65 4.93 -4.45
CA ILE A 102 -3.75 4.51 -3.60
C ILE A 102 -3.16 4.04 -2.27
N ASP A 103 -3.54 4.69 -1.18
CA ASP A 103 -3.18 4.22 0.17
C ASP A 103 -4.33 3.45 0.81
N GLU A 104 -4.02 2.60 1.77
CA GLU A 104 -4.98 1.78 2.51
C GLU A 104 -5.88 0.92 1.61
N GLY A 105 -5.29 0.32 0.57
CA GLY A 105 -5.99 -0.45 -0.46
C GLY A 105 -6.89 -1.56 0.07
N GLN A 106 -6.59 -2.14 1.26
CA GLN A 106 -7.40 -3.17 1.90
C GLN A 106 -8.78 -2.69 2.39
N PHE A 107 -9.01 -1.38 2.42
CA PHE A 107 -10.31 -0.83 2.81
C PHE A 107 -11.19 -0.43 1.65
N PHE A 108 -10.75 -0.65 0.43
CA PHE A 108 -11.60 -0.53 -0.75
C PHE A 108 -12.45 -1.79 -0.96
N ASP A 109 -13.45 -1.65 -1.83
CA ASP A 109 -14.29 -2.74 -2.28
C ASP A 109 -13.56 -3.69 -3.25
N LEU A 110 -14.21 -4.82 -3.59
CA LEU A 110 -13.68 -5.85 -4.47
C LEU A 110 -13.58 -5.44 -5.95
N GLU A 111 -14.08 -4.25 -6.31
CA GLU A 111 -13.91 -3.70 -7.66
C GLU A 111 -12.51 -3.09 -7.88
N LEU A 112 -11.77 -2.76 -6.81
CA LEU A 112 -10.46 -2.10 -6.90
C LEU A 112 -9.47 -2.80 -7.84
N PRO A 113 -9.28 -4.13 -7.82
CA PRO A 113 -8.34 -4.79 -8.73
C PRO A 113 -8.70 -4.59 -10.22
N MET A 114 -9.98 -4.69 -10.56
CA MET A 114 -10.46 -4.46 -11.93
C MET A 114 -10.22 -3.01 -12.36
N ILE A 115 -10.45 -2.05 -11.48
CA ILE A 115 -10.23 -0.63 -11.74
C ILE A 115 -8.74 -0.34 -11.90
N CYS A 116 -7.88 -0.92 -11.06
CA CYS A 116 -6.42 -0.81 -11.22
C CYS A 116 -5.94 -1.35 -12.57
N SER A 117 -6.46 -2.52 -13.00
CA SER A 117 -6.16 -3.06 -14.34
C SER A 117 -6.60 -2.11 -15.45
N SER A 118 -7.84 -1.60 -15.40
CA SER A 118 -8.36 -0.65 -16.41
C SER A 118 -7.52 0.63 -16.48
N LEU A 119 -7.06 1.17 -15.35
CA LEU A 119 -6.17 2.33 -15.31
C LEU A 119 -4.80 2.00 -15.91
N ALA A 120 -4.23 0.85 -15.60
CA ALA A 120 -2.95 0.39 -16.16
C ALA A 120 -3.06 0.15 -17.67
N ASP A 121 -4.12 -0.53 -18.14
CA ASP A 121 -4.40 -0.76 -19.56
C ASP A 121 -4.53 0.55 -20.33
N SER A 122 -4.99 1.62 -19.70
CA SER A 122 -5.07 2.96 -20.27
C SER A 122 -3.72 3.74 -20.25
N GLY A 123 -2.62 3.07 -19.90
CA GLY A 123 -1.26 3.64 -19.91
C GLY A 123 -0.84 4.36 -18.63
N ARG A 124 -1.59 4.23 -17.53
CA ARG A 124 -1.27 4.87 -16.25
C ARG A 124 -0.42 3.96 -15.37
N ARG A 125 0.50 4.55 -14.64
CA ARG A 125 1.19 3.89 -13.53
C ARG A 125 0.28 3.88 -12.31
N VAL A 126 -0.07 2.71 -11.78
CA VAL A 126 -0.90 2.54 -10.60
C VAL A 126 -0.05 2.02 -9.45
N ILE A 127 -0.07 2.70 -8.29
CA ILE A 127 0.69 2.30 -7.10
C ILE A 127 -0.31 2.10 -5.96
N VAL A 128 -0.41 0.88 -5.44
CA VAL A 128 -1.32 0.57 -4.33
C VAL A 128 -0.51 0.19 -3.10
N ALA A 129 -0.74 0.87 -1.98
CA ALA A 129 -0.21 0.50 -0.67
C ALA A 129 -1.32 -0.07 0.22
N GLY A 130 -1.04 -1.16 0.93
CA GLY A 130 -2.04 -1.76 1.81
C GLY A 130 -1.54 -2.96 2.62
N LEU A 131 -2.34 -3.33 3.63
CA LEU A 131 -2.12 -4.51 4.47
C LEU A 131 -2.48 -5.78 3.70
N ASP A 132 -1.58 -6.74 3.59
CA ASP A 132 -1.85 -8.04 2.95
C ASP A 132 -2.55 -9.04 3.88
N GLN A 133 -2.48 -8.81 5.20
CA GLN A 133 -3.10 -9.65 6.22
C GLN A 133 -3.85 -8.81 7.25
N ASP A 134 -4.96 -9.34 7.75
CA ASP A 134 -5.65 -8.79 8.91
C ASP A 134 -4.93 -9.18 10.23
N TYR A 135 -5.48 -8.74 11.36
CA TYR A 135 -4.93 -9.01 12.70
C TYR A 135 -4.96 -10.49 13.10
N LEU A 136 -5.70 -11.34 12.38
CA LEU A 136 -5.70 -12.80 12.55
C LEU A 136 -4.67 -13.51 11.66
N GLY A 137 -3.90 -12.75 10.86
CA GLY A 137 -2.95 -13.30 9.89
C GLY A 137 -3.63 -13.88 8.64
N LYS A 138 -4.91 -13.58 8.42
CA LYS A 138 -5.66 -14.00 7.23
C LYS A 138 -5.49 -13.01 6.10
N PRO A 139 -5.55 -13.45 4.83
CA PRO A 139 -5.54 -12.54 3.69
C PRO A 139 -6.58 -11.43 3.83
N PHE A 140 -6.19 -10.19 3.53
CA PHE A 140 -7.07 -9.03 3.62
C PHE A 140 -7.47 -8.57 2.22
N GLU A 141 -8.72 -8.90 1.84
CA GLU A 141 -9.28 -8.48 0.55
C GLU A 141 -9.36 -6.96 0.42
N PRO A 142 -9.15 -6.38 -0.78
CA PRO A 142 -8.87 -7.03 -2.07
C PRO A 142 -7.37 -7.21 -2.37
N MET A 143 -6.47 -7.09 -1.39
CA MET A 143 -5.02 -7.12 -1.61
C MET A 143 -4.50 -8.42 -2.27
N PRO A 144 -5.02 -9.64 -1.97
CA PRO A 144 -4.58 -10.85 -2.67
C PRO A 144 -4.76 -10.78 -4.18
N GLN A 145 -5.87 -10.21 -4.66
CA GLN A 145 -6.13 -10.05 -6.08
C GLN A 145 -5.19 -9.01 -6.71
N LEU A 146 -4.94 -7.90 -6.00
CA LEU A 146 -3.99 -6.88 -6.44
C LEU A 146 -2.58 -7.46 -6.54
N LEU A 147 -2.16 -8.28 -5.56
CA LEU A 147 -0.86 -8.97 -5.60
C LEU A 147 -0.76 -9.94 -6.79
N ALA A 148 -1.87 -10.58 -7.18
CA ALA A 148 -1.88 -11.52 -8.30
C ALA A 148 -1.72 -10.84 -9.67
N ILE A 149 -2.21 -9.60 -9.82
CA ILE A 149 -2.22 -8.88 -11.11
C ILE A 149 -1.08 -7.85 -11.25
N ALA A 150 -0.37 -7.54 -10.16
CA ALA A 150 0.69 -6.53 -10.16
C ALA A 150 1.95 -7.00 -10.88
N GLU A 151 2.53 -6.14 -11.71
CA GLU A 151 3.85 -6.36 -12.33
C GLU A 151 4.98 -6.22 -11.30
N TYR A 152 4.81 -5.33 -10.30
CA TYR A 152 5.83 -5.09 -9.28
C TYR A 152 5.25 -5.20 -7.87
N ILE A 153 5.86 -6.04 -7.05
CA ILE A 153 5.46 -6.25 -5.67
C ILE A 153 6.64 -5.92 -4.74
N THR A 154 6.38 -5.04 -3.78
CA THR A 154 7.33 -4.75 -2.70
C THR A 154 6.68 -5.11 -1.37
N LYS A 155 7.19 -6.16 -0.73
CA LYS A 155 6.76 -6.52 0.61
C LYS A 155 7.71 -5.93 1.64
N THR A 156 7.23 -4.96 2.41
CA THR A 156 7.97 -4.31 3.50
C THR A 156 7.77 -5.09 4.81
N LEU A 157 8.81 -5.16 5.62
CA LEU A 157 8.77 -5.80 6.93
C LEU A 157 8.97 -4.75 8.02
N ALA A 158 8.21 -4.87 9.10
CA ALA A 158 8.42 -4.10 10.31
C ALA A 158 9.47 -4.80 11.21
N ILE A 159 9.70 -4.22 12.38
CA ILE A 159 10.53 -4.84 13.43
C ILE A 159 9.61 -5.43 14.49
N CYS A 160 9.84 -6.69 14.83
CA CYS A 160 9.07 -7.37 15.87
C CYS A 160 9.29 -6.71 17.23
N MET A 161 8.22 -6.24 17.85
CA MET A 161 8.28 -5.55 19.14
C MET A 161 8.68 -6.47 20.29
N VAL A 162 8.63 -7.80 20.11
CA VAL A 162 9.01 -8.79 21.13
C VAL A 162 10.48 -9.20 21.02
N CYS A 163 10.97 -9.48 19.81
CA CYS A 163 12.29 -10.10 19.63
C CYS A 163 13.24 -9.41 18.65
N GLY A 164 12.82 -8.28 18.04
CA GLY A 164 13.65 -7.51 17.10
C GLY A 164 13.81 -8.13 15.70
N ASN A 165 13.26 -9.31 15.43
CA ASN A 165 13.33 -9.93 14.11
C ASN A 165 12.40 -9.25 13.10
N PRO A 166 12.61 -9.46 11.77
CA PRO A 166 11.67 -8.98 10.75
C PRO A 166 10.24 -9.46 11.00
N ALA A 167 9.30 -8.53 10.98
CA ALA A 167 7.88 -8.75 11.33
C ALA A 167 6.96 -8.52 10.14
N ASN A 168 6.07 -9.49 9.89
CA ASN A 168 5.08 -9.43 8.82
C ASN A 168 3.64 -9.62 9.32
N HIS A 169 3.43 -9.66 10.64
CA HIS A 169 2.10 -9.75 11.23
C HIS A 169 1.76 -8.49 12.02
N THR A 170 0.49 -8.10 11.93
CA THR A 170 -0.09 -7.05 12.76
C THR A 170 -0.76 -7.72 13.96
N GLN A 171 -0.16 -7.64 15.13
CA GLN A 171 -0.70 -8.19 16.37
C GLN A 171 -1.67 -7.21 17.00
N ARG A 172 -2.91 -7.63 17.26
CA ARG A 172 -3.85 -6.88 18.08
C ARG A 172 -3.57 -7.16 19.55
N LEU A 173 -3.54 -6.10 20.36
CA LEU A 173 -3.26 -6.15 21.81
C LEU A 173 -4.51 -6.00 22.68
N VAL A 174 -5.62 -5.53 22.11
CA VAL A 174 -6.88 -5.31 22.81
C VAL A 174 -7.94 -6.28 22.33
N ALA A 175 -8.75 -6.79 23.24
CA ALA A 175 -9.85 -7.69 22.90
C ALA A 175 -10.95 -6.93 22.15
N SER A 176 -11.25 -7.38 20.94
CA SER A 176 -12.36 -6.87 20.13
C SER A 176 -12.71 -7.86 19.02
N ARG A 177 -14.00 -7.99 18.72
CA ARG A 177 -14.51 -8.80 17.62
C ARG A 177 -14.58 -8.04 16.29
N GLU A 178 -14.35 -6.73 16.30
CA GLU A 178 -14.34 -5.93 15.11
C GLU A 178 -13.10 -6.24 14.26
N ARG A 179 -13.26 -6.40 12.95
CA ARG A 179 -12.12 -6.68 12.04
C ARG A 179 -11.14 -5.51 12.01
N VAL A 180 -11.63 -4.29 12.14
CA VAL A 180 -10.86 -3.04 12.07
C VAL A 180 -11.17 -2.20 13.32
N LEU A 181 -10.13 -1.79 14.05
CA LEU A 181 -10.22 -0.79 15.11
C LEU A 181 -9.50 0.46 14.65
N LEU A 182 -10.25 1.50 14.30
CA LEU A 182 -9.71 2.78 13.87
C LEU A 182 -9.36 3.65 15.08
N GLY A 183 -8.22 4.36 15.01
CA GLY A 183 -7.85 5.39 15.99
C GLY A 183 -7.41 4.89 17.37
N ALA A 184 -7.28 3.59 17.57
CA ALA A 184 -6.81 3.03 18.83
C ALA A 184 -5.27 3.05 18.90
N GLN A 185 -4.71 4.16 19.38
CA GLN A 185 -3.27 4.27 19.66
C GLN A 185 -2.85 3.18 20.63
N GLY A 186 -1.83 2.38 20.29
CA GLY A 186 -1.38 1.26 21.14
C GLY A 186 -2.21 -0.02 21.06
N ALA A 187 -3.25 -0.09 20.19
CA ALA A 187 -4.05 -1.31 20.01
C ALA A 187 -3.36 -2.39 19.17
N TYR A 188 -2.30 -2.03 18.46
CA TYR A 188 -1.58 -2.93 17.57
C TYR A 188 -0.07 -2.78 17.71
N GLU A 189 0.64 -3.86 17.45
CA GLU A 189 2.09 -3.87 17.29
C GLU A 189 2.52 -4.84 16.18
N ALA A 190 3.77 -4.70 15.70
CA ALA A 190 4.32 -5.59 14.71
C ALA A 190 4.95 -6.82 15.38
N ARG A 191 4.67 -8.03 14.87
CA ARG A 191 5.27 -9.29 15.32
C ARG A 191 5.77 -10.15 14.17
N CYS A 192 6.88 -10.85 14.43
CA CYS A 192 7.36 -11.89 13.52
C CYS A 192 6.46 -13.14 13.64
N ARG A 193 6.60 -14.08 12.70
CA ARG A 193 5.83 -15.33 12.67
C ARG A 193 5.92 -16.15 13.98
N HIS A 194 7.06 -16.11 14.65
CA HIS A 194 7.28 -16.85 15.91
C HIS A 194 6.56 -16.19 17.11
N CYS A 195 6.55 -14.86 17.16
CA CYS A 195 5.96 -14.11 18.29
C CYS A 195 4.49 -13.75 18.08
N PHE A 196 3.94 -13.99 16.88
CA PHE A 196 2.55 -13.72 16.56
C PHE A 196 1.62 -14.74 17.23
N ASP A 197 0.60 -14.24 17.93
CA ASP A 197 -0.45 -15.03 18.56
C ASP A 197 -1.84 -14.52 18.12
N PRO A 198 -2.51 -15.22 17.19
CA PRO A 198 -3.83 -14.80 16.72
C PRO A 198 -4.94 -14.91 17.78
N ALA A 199 -4.71 -15.61 18.89
CA ALA A 199 -5.67 -15.70 19.98
C ALA A 199 -5.64 -14.45 20.90
N LEU A 200 -4.52 -13.73 20.89
CA LEU A 200 -4.38 -12.49 21.64
C LEU A 200 -5.20 -11.38 20.96
N GLY A 201 -6.28 -10.91 21.55
CA GLY A 201 -7.11 -9.84 20.97
C GLY A 201 -8.42 -10.33 20.34
N GLN A 202 -8.78 -11.60 20.59
CA GLN A 202 -10.12 -12.15 20.32
C GLN A 202 -11.09 -11.92 21.47
#